data_1a30f0152c8e143223d4f8e96e9e5673
#
_entry.id   1a30f0152c8e143223d4f8e96e9e5673
#
_cell.length_a   1.000
_cell.length_b   1.000
_cell.length_c   1.000
_cell.angle_alpha   90.00
_cell.angle_beta   90.00
_cell.angle_gamma   90.00
#
_symmetry.space_group_name_H-M   'P 1'
#
loop_
_entity.id
_entity.type
_entity.pdbx_description
1 polymer ?
#
loop_
_entity_poly.entity_id
_entity_poly.type
_entity_poly.pdbx_seq_one_letter_code
_entity_poly.pdbx_strand_id
1 'polypeptide(L)'
;MENISEVLTLFLSIDNFMAIAAGVLIGVVVGAIPGLTATMAVALALPFTFSMEPVTAILLLVGIYKGGMYGGSITAILIRTPGSPAAACTLLDGYPMAQQGQAKKALKTALYSSVVADLISNVALIFFAAYLAKIALNFGPPEYFWLICFSLTIIVSVSGNSAIKGLIAAGLGIIISTIGLDAVYGTQRLTFDNYNLMDRVSFIPLLIGLFAIPEVIDFYTSRVAPHIRTAVSGASLTWKEFKGSLKTVIRGSVIGVIIGAIPGTGATSAAFISYSEAKRTSPRKDNFGKGEVEGVAAAEAGNNGVAGATLIPLLSLGIPGDVI
;
A
#
# COMPACT_ATOMS: atom_id res chain seq x y z
N MET A 1 18.85 -23.58 -13.15
CA MET A 1 19.78 -22.43 -13.36
C MET A 1 19.36 -21.57 -14.54
N GLU A 2 18.73 -22.14 -15.56
CA GLU A 2 18.16 -21.35 -16.69
C GLU A 2 17.16 -20.27 -16.25
N ASN A 3 16.30 -20.56 -15.28
CA ASN A 3 15.30 -19.61 -14.81
C ASN A 3 15.89 -18.36 -14.13
N ILE A 4 17.08 -18.42 -13.53
CA ILE A 4 17.68 -17.27 -12.87
C ILE A 4 18.28 -16.29 -13.90
N SER A 5 18.84 -16.79 -14.99
CA SER A 5 19.38 -15.93 -16.05
C SER A 5 18.25 -15.21 -16.81
N GLU A 6 17.11 -15.87 -17.05
CA GLU A 6 15.92 -15.27 -17.65
C GLU A 6 15.34 -14.18 -16.74
N VAL A 7 15.19 -14.45 -15.45
CA VAL A 7 14.70 -13.47 -14.48
C VAL A 7 15.64 -12.27 -14.39
N LEU A 8 16.95 -12.48 -14.42
CA LEU A 8 17.93 -11.38 -14.42
C LEU A 8 17.87 -10.56 -15.71
N THR A 9 17.70 -11.18 -16.86
CA THR A 9 17.58 -10.45 -18.13
C THR A 9 16.28 -9.65 -18.21
N LEU A 10 15.18 -10.18 -17.73
CA LEU A 10 13.91 -9.45 -17.59
C LEU A 10 14.05 -8.27 -16.63
N PHE A 11 14.66 -8.47 -15.47
CA PHE A 11 14.84 -7.42 -14.48
C PHE A 11 15.81 -6.32 -14.94
N LEU A 12 16.84 -6.66 -15.67
CA LEU A 12 17.84 -5.74 -16.21
C LEU A 12 17.43 -5.07 -17.53
N SER A 13 16.23 -5.36 -18.06
CA SER A 13 15.72 -4.64 -19.22
C SER A 13 15.52 -3.15 -18.88
N ILE A 14 15.87 -2.30 -19.83
CA ILE A 14 15.76 -0.84 -19.65
C ILE A 14 14.32 -0.42 -19.38
N ASP A 15 13.35 -1.08 -20.04
CA ASP A 15 11.92 -0.79 -19.91
C ASP A 15 11.43 -1.10 -18.49
N ASN A 16 11.82 -2.22 -17.92
CA ASN A 16 11.43 -2.62 -16.57
C ASN A 16 12.06 -1.70 -15.51
N PHE A 17 13.34 -1.33 -15.70
CA PHE A 17 13.99 -0.38 -14.82
C PHE A 17 13.33 1.00 -14.88
N MET A 18 13.02 1.49 -16.08
CA MET A 18 12.34 2.77 -16.27
C MET A 18 10.92 2.74 -15.71
N ALA A 19 10.20 1.65 -15.86
CA ALA A 19 8.84 1.50 -15.33
C ALA A 19 8.81 1.57 -13.79
N ILE A 20 9.69 0.83 -13.11
CA ILE A 20 9.73 0.88 -11.64
C ILE A 20 10.22 2.24 -11.14
N ALA A 21 11.22 2.84 -11.79
CA ALA A 21 11.72 4.15 -11.42
C ALA A 21 10.67 5.25 -11.62
N ALA A 22 9.98 5.25 -12.77
CA ALA A 22 8.87 6.16 -13.04
C ALA A 22 7.72 5.93 -12.04
N GLY A 23 7.36 4.67 -11.77
CA GLY A 23 6.34 4.31 -10.79
C GLY A 23 6.66 4.87 -9.41
N VAL A 24 7.87 4.65 -8.90
CA VAL A 24 8.30 5.18 -7.59
C VAL A 24 8.24 6.71 -7.57
N LEU A 25 8.71 7.39 -8.62
CA LEU A 25 8.65 8.85 -8.70
C LEU A 25 7.21 9.36 -8.70
N ILE A 26 6.35 8.79 -9.53
CA ILE A 26 4.92 9.14 -9.57
C ILE A 26 4.29 8.89 -8.20
N GLY A 27 4.55 7.73 -7.59
CA GLY A 27 4.02 7.39 -6.28
C GLY A 27 4.45 8.38 -5.20
N VAL A 28 5.74 8.72 -5.13
CA VAL A 28 6.25 9.70 -4.15
C VAL A 28 5.61 11.06 -4.35
N VAL A 29 5.50 11.53 -5.60
CA VAL A 29 4.87 12.83 -5.91
C VAL A 29 3.40 12.83 -5.52
N VAL A 30 2.64 11.83 -5.95
CA VAL A 30 1.20 11.75 -5.65
C VAL A 30 0.97 11.59 -4.15
N GLY A 31 1.70 10.67 -3.49
CA GLY A 31 1.60 10.49 -2.04
C GLY A 31 2.00 11.71 -1.21
N ALA A 32 2.87 12.57 -1.75
CA ALA A 32 3.26 13.83 -1.13
C ALA A 32 2.27 14.98 -1.39
N ILE A 33 1.19 14.76 -2.12
CA ILE A 33 0.12 15.75 -2.31
C ILE A 33 -1.00 15.42 -1.31
N PRO A 34 -1.35 16.34 -0.38
CA PRO A 34 -2.45 16.12 0.56
C PRO A 34 -3.76 15.84 -0.16
N GLY A 35 -4.45 14.78 0.25
CA GLY A 35 -5.70 14.36 -0.35
C GLY A 35 -5.54 13.31 -1.47
N LEU A 36 -4.36 13.15 -2.06
CA LEU A 36 -4.11 12.08 -3.03
C LEU A 36 -3.55 10.85 -2.34
N THR A 37 -4.09 9.68 -2.69
CA THR A 37 -3.66 8.40 -2.11
C THR A 37 -2.87 7.55 -3.11
N ALA A 38 -2.04 6.64 -2.60
CA ALA A 38 -1.37 5.66 -3.45
C ALA A 38 -2.37 4.79 -4.23
N THR A 39 -3.49 4.42 -3.61
CA THR A 39 -4.59 3.67 -4.24
C THR A 39 -5.12 4.39 -5.48
N MET A 40 -5.35 5.70 -5.35
CA MET A 40 -5.84 6.51 -6.46
C MET A 40 -4.79 6.61 -7.58
N ALA A 41 -3.51 6.79 -7.22
CA ALA A 41 -2.44 6.83 -8.21
C ALA A 41 -2.34 5.51 -8.99
N VAL A 42 -2.45 4.36 -8.32
CA VAL A 42 -2.50 3.03 -8.95
C VAL A 42 -3.72 2.91 -9.85
N ALA A 43 -4.92 3.29 -9.36
CA ALA A 43 -6.15 3.22 -10.14
C ALA A 43 -6.10 4.08 -11.41
N LEU A 44 -5.53 5.30 -11.32
CA LEU A 44 -5.36 6.19 -12.48
C LEU A 44 -4.29 5.71 -13.45
N ALA A 45 -3.27 5.00 -12.97
CA ALA A 45 -2.22 4.45 -13.81
C ALA A 45 -2.65 3.16 -14.53
N LEU A 46 -3.61 2.42 -13.97
CA LEU A 46 -4.06 1.12 -14.50
C LEU A 46 -4.45 1.16 -15.99
N PRO A 47 -5.19 2.15 -16.52
CA PRO A 47 -5.53 2.20 -17.95
C PRO A 47 -4.30 2.22 -18.86
N PHE A 48 -3.22 2.87 -18.43
CA PHE A 48 -2.00 2.97 -19.23
C PHE A 48 -1.23 1.65 -19.28
N THR A 49 -1.42 0.78 -18.27
CA THR A 49 -0.71 -0.51 -18.21
C THR A 49 -1.22 -1.54 -19.21
N PHE A 50 -2.43 -1.37 -19.77
CA PHE A 50 -3.00 -2.34 -20.75
C PHE A 50 -2.25 -2.40 -22.07
N SER A 51 -1.49 -1.36 -22.42
CA SER A 51 -0.64 -1.33 -23.61
C SER A 51 0.81 -1.76 -23.35
N MET A 52 1.13 -2.12 -22.09
CA MET A 52 2.49 -2.49 -21.66
C MET A 52 2.64 -4.01 -21.55
N GLU A 53 3.88 -4.49 -21.63
CA GLU A 53 4.19 -5.87 -21.30
C GLU A 53 3.80 -6.16 -19.82
N PRO A 54 3.26 -7.34 -19.51
CA PRO A 54 2.70 -7.63 -18.17
C PRO A 54 3.68 -7.39 -17.02
N VAL A 55 4.93 -7.77 -17.17
CA VAL A 55 5.96 -7.57 -16.13
C VAL A 55 6.23 -6.08 -15.92
N THR A 56 6.39 -5.33 -17.00
CA THR A 56 6.62 -3.88 -16.98
C THR A 56 5.44 -3.14 -16.33
N ALA A 57 4.21 -3.55 -16.67
CA ALA A 57 2.98 -3.02 -16.08
C ALA A 57 2.93 -3.22 -14.56
N ILE A 58 3.20 -4.45 -14.10
CA ILE A 58 3.23 -4.78 -12.67
C ILE A 58 4.31 -3.96 -11.96
N LEU A 59 5.50 -3.85 -12.54
CA LEU A 59 6.60 -3.07 -11.95
C LEU A 59 6.26 -1.59 -11.81
N LEU A 60 5.58 -1.01 -12.80
CA LEU A 60 5.08 0.37 -12.73
C LEU A 60 4.11 0.55 -11.55
N LEU A 61 3.08 -0.32 -11.46
CA LEU A 61 2.06 -0.23 -10.42
C LEU A 61 2.64 -0.46 -9.02
N VAL A 62 3.49 -1.47 -8.86
CA VAL A 62 4.20 -1.73 -7.60
C VAL A 62 5.11 -0.56 -7.23
N GLY A 63 5.77 0.06 -8.22
CA GLY A 63 6.55 1.29 -8.00
C GLY A 63 5.69 2.43 -7.47
N ILE A 64 4.53 2.68 -8.08
CA ILE A 64 3.57 3.70 -7.62
C ILE A 64 3.10 3.41 -6.20
N TYR A 65 2.74 2.17 -5.90
CA TYR A 65 2.33 1.75 -4.57
C TYR A 65 3.40 2.05 -3.51
N LYS A 66 4.62 1.56 -3.72
CA LYS A 66 5.73 1.73 -2.78
C LYS A 66 6.15 3.20 -2.63
N GLY A 67 6.24 3.92 -3.75
CA GLY A 67 6.51 5.35 -3.75
C GLY A 67 5.45 6.15 -3.00
N GLY A 68 4.18 5.81 -3.18
CA GLY A 68 3.05 6.46 -2.53
C GLY A 68 3.01 6.25 -1.01
N MET A 69 3.42 5.07 -0.54
CA MET A 69 3.55 4.81 0.90
C MET A 69 4.54 5.78 1.56
N TYR A 70 5.72 5.93 0.98
CA TYR A 70 6.73 6.88 1.48
C TYR A 70 6.29 8.34 1.25
N GLY A 71 5.70 8.66 0.10
CA GLY A 71 5.20 10.00 -0.22
C GLY A 71 4.23 10.53 0.82
N GLY A 72 3.31 9.68 1.30
CA GLY A 72 2.37 10.02 2.36
C GLY A 72 3.01 10.38 3.70
N SER A 73 4.19 9.83 3.98
CA SER A 73 4.97 10.15 5.18
C SER A 73 5.66 11.50 5.09
N ILE A 74 5.98 11.99 3.89
CA ILE A 74 6.56 13.33 3.69
C ILE A 74 5.61 14.41 4.21
N THR A 75 4.35 14.37 3.79
CA THR A 75 3.33 15.34 4.22
C THR A 75 2.95 15.16 5.69
N ALA A 76 2.92 13.94 6.19
CA ALA A 76 2.73 13.68 7.61
C ALA A 76 3.81 14.36 8.46
N ILE A 77 5.08 14.28 8.06
CA ILE A 77 6.23 14.86 8.76
C ILE A 77 6.24 16.39 8.63
N LEU A 78 6.06 16.93 7.42
CA LEU A 78 6.30 18.36 7.16
C LEU A 78 5.11 19.25 7.49
N ILE A 79 3.89 18.80 7.25
CA ILE A 79 2.69 19.65 7.31
C ILE A 79 1.55 19.06 8.16
N ARG A 80 1.83 18.00 8.92
CA ARG A 80 0.84 17.32 9.78
C ARG A 80 -0.37 16.74 9.03
N THR A 81 -0.25 16.50 7.74
CA THR A 81 -1.33 15.94 6.92
C THR A 81 -0.86 14.61 6.35
N PRO A 82 -1.26 13.47 6.96
CA PRO A 82 -0.85 12.17 6.45
C PRO A 82 -1.46 11.90 5.08
N GLY A 83 -0.64 11.49 4.10
CA GLY A 83 -1.10 11.14 2.76
C GLY A 83 -1.71 9.73 2.67
N SER A 84 -1.58 8.95 3.75
CA SER A 84 -2.23 7.64 3.90
C SER A 84 -2.60 7.39 5.35
N PRO A 85 -3.56 6.49 5.64
CA PRO A 85 -3.89 6.12 7.02
C PRO A 85 -2.69 5.58 7.81
N ALA A 86 -1.78 4.86 7.17
CA ALA A 86 -0.57 4.33 7.79
C ALA A 86 0.42 5.46 8.17
N ALA A 87 0.54 6.49 7.33
CA ALA A 87 1.39 7.65 7.61
C ALA A 87 0.92 8.49 8.82
N ALA A 88 -0.33 8.29 9.27
CA ALA A 88 -0.80 8.89 10.52
C ALA A 88 -0.01 8.41 11.75
N CYS A 89 0.56 7.20 11.70
CA CYS A 89 1.45 6.71 12.73
C CYS A 89 2.81 7.44 12.71
N THR A 90 3.37 7.66 11.53
CA THR A 90 4.63 8.40 11.34
C THR A 90 4.52 9.86 11.81
N LEU A 91 3.33 10.45 11.70
CA LEU A 91 3.03 11.79 12.18
C LEU A 91 3.28 11.95 13.68
N LEU A 92 3.09 10.90 14.49
CA LEU A 92 3.19 10.98 15.96
C LEU A 92 4.54 11.50 16.43
N ASP A 93 5.63 11.10 15.79
CA ASP A 93 6.99 11.56 16.11
C ASP A 93 7.61 12.40 14.99
N GLY A 94 7.25 12.13 13.74
CA GLY A 94 7.81 12.82 12.58
C GLY A 94 7.50 14.31 12.56
N TYR A 95 6.27 14.70 12.83
CA TYR A 95 5.88 16.10 12.88
C TYR A 95 6.49 16.86 14.08
N PRO A 96 6.48 16.34 15.32
CA PRO A 96 7.23 16.95 16.41
C PRO A 96 8.73 17.14 16.12
N MET A 97 9.39 16.17 15.45
CA MET A 97 10.77 16.36 14.98
C MET A 97 10.89 17.54 14.02
N ALA A 98 9.98 17.65 13.07
CA ALA A 98 9.98 18.77 12.11
C ALA A 98 9.79 20.12 12.81
N GLN A 99 8.88 20.22 13.79
CA GLN A 99 8.70 21.42 14.60
C GLN A 99 9.93 21.80 15.40
N GLN A 100 10.72 20.83 15.84
CA GLN A 100 12.00 21.02 16.52
C GLN A 100 13.16 21.36 15.56
N GLY A 101 12.88 21.63 14.28
CA GLY A 101 13.90 21.92 13.28
C GLY A 101 14.68 20.69 12.80
N GLN A 102 14.19 19.47 13.06
CA GLN A 102 14.83 18.21 12.68
C GLN A 102 14.11 17.51 11.50
N ALA A 103 13.43 18.27 10.63
CA ALA A 103 12.66 17.75 9.51
C ALA A 103 13.49 16.84 8.59
N LYS A 104 14.72 17.26 8.27
CA LYS A 104 15.65 16.48 7.45
C LYS A 104 16.01 15.13 8.08
N LYS A 105 16.16 15.10 9.41
CA LYS A 105 16.44 13.85 10.14
C LYS A 105 15.23 12.94 10.10
N ALA A 106 14.02 13.45 10.36
CA ALA A 106 12.78 12.69 10.31
C ALA A 106 12.54 12.06 8.93
N LEU A 107 12.67 12.84 7.85
CA LEU A 107 12.52 12.36 6.47
C LEU A 107 13.54 11.27 6.12
N LYS A 108 14.80 11.42 6.52
CA LYS A 108 15.82 10.39 6.30
C LYS A 108 15.59 9.14 7.12
N THR A 109 15.12 9.29 8.35
CA THR A 109 14.72 8.14 9.19
C THR A 109 13.58 7.37 8.51
N ALA A 110 12.55 8.08 8.07
CA ALA A 110 11.45 7.49 7.33
C ALA A 110 11.95 6.74 6.09
N LEU A 111 12.73 7.41 5.23
CA LEU A 111 13.25 6.81 4.01
C LEU A 111 14.07 5.54 4.26
N TYR A 112 15.06 5.60 5.15
CA TYR A 112 15.95 4.46 5.37
C TYR A 112 15.23 3.28 6.03
N SER A 113 14.30 3.57 6.95
CA SER A 113 13.49 2.53 7.58
C SER A 113 12.54 1.88 6.58
N SER A 114 11.93 2.67 5.69
CA SER A 114 11.07 2.18 4.60
C SER A 114 11.84 1.27 3.64
N VAL A 115 13.03 1.70 3.21
CA VAL A 115 13.88 0.89 2.29
C VAL A 115 14.27 -0.44 2.92
N VAL A 116 14.73 -0.44 4.17
CA VAL A 116 15.12 -1.68 4.86
C VAL A 116 13.92 -2.60 5.05
N ALA A 117 12.77 -2.04 5.46
CA ALA A 117 11.56 -2.81 5.67
C ALA A 117 11.01 -3.41 4.37
N ASP A 118 11.03 -2.64 3.28
CA ASP A 118 10.61 -3.11 1.97
C ASP A 118 11.52 -4.23 1.45
N LEU A 119 12.84 -4.12 1.64
CA LEU A 119 13.78 -5.20 1.30
C LEU A 119 13.45 -6.48 2.07
N ILE A 120 13.20 -6.40 3.39
CA ILE A 120 12.83 -7.57 4.21
C ILE A 120 11.50 -8.15 3.72
N SER A 121 10.53 -7.30 3.40
CA SER A 121 9.22 -7.71 2.90
C SER A 121 9.31 -8.40 1.54
N ASN A 122 10.14 -7.90 0.62
CA ASN A 122 10.36 -8.53 -0.68
C ASN A 122 11.11 -9.87 -0.56
N VAL A 123 12.06 -9.99 0.36
CA VAL A 123 12.71 -11.27 0.66
C VAL A 123 11.65 -12.27 1.16
N ALA A 124 10.78 -11.84 2.06
CA ALA A 124 9.68 -12.69 2.53
C ALA A 124 8.75 -13.09 1.37
N LEU A 125 8.40 -12.15 0.46
CA LEU A 125 7.62 -12.46 -0.74
C LEU A 125 8.24 -13.58 -1.57
N ILE A 126 9.55 -13.49 -1.86
CA ILE A 126 10.25 -14.49 -2.68
C ILE A 126 10.17 -15.89 -2.06
N PHE A 127 10.37 -16.00 -0.73
CA PHE A 127 10.34 -17.30 -0.07
C PHE A 127 8.93 -17.85 0.14
N PHE A 128 7.98 -17.00 0.53
CA PHE A 128 6.66 -17.46 0.94
C PHE A 128 5.66 -17.55 -0.21
N ALA A 129 5.78 -16.72 -1.27
CA ALA A 129 4.84 -16.78 -2.39
C ALA A 129 4.87 -18.13 -3.12
N ALA A 130 6.07 -18.65 -3.38
CA ALA A 130 6.24 -19.97 -4.02
C ALA A 130 5.68 -21.11 -3.16
N TYR A 131 5.82 -21.03 -1.84
CA TYR A 131 5.28 -22.03 -0.92
C TYR A 131 3.74 -21.96 -0.87
N LEU A 132 3.18 -20.76 -0.77
CA LEU A 132 1.73 -20.57 -0.76
C LEU A 132 1.09 -20.97 -2.10
N ALA A 133 1.74 -20.67 -3.22
CA ALA A 133 1.28 -21.09 -4.54
C ALA A 133 1.15 -22.61 -4.66
N LYS A 134 2.10 -23.38 -4.08
CA LYS A 134 2.00 -24.84 -4.04
C LYS A 134 0.79 -25.33 -3.24
N ILE A 135 0.46 -24.66 -2.16
CA ILE A 135 -0.76 -24.96 -1.37
C ILE A 135 -2.00 -24.63 -2.19
N ALA A 136 -2.02 -23.48 -2.85
CA ALA A 136 -3.13 -23.04 -3.68
C ALA A 136 -3.48 -24.00 -4.82
N LEU A 137 -2.49 -24.65 -5.39
CA LEU A 137 -2.69 -25.68 -6.44
C LEU A 137 -3.49 -26.90 -5.98
N ASN A 138 -3.58 -27.13 -4.67
CA ASN A 138 -4.40 -28.20 -4.11
C ASN A 138 -5.84 -27.77 -3.81
N PHE A 139 -6.18 -26.49 -4.03
CA PHE A 139 -7.53 -25.97 -3.78
C PHE A 139 -8.46 -26.35 -4.93
N GLY A 140 -9.61 -26.93 -4.57
CA GLY A 140 -10.72 -27.16 -5.48
C GLY A 140 -11.75 -26.03 -5.42
N PRO A 141 -12.84 -26.13 -6.20
CA PRO A 141 -13.92 -25.14 -6.19
C PRO A 141 -14.52 -24.82 -4.81
N PRO A 142 -14.71 -25.81 -3.91
CA PRO A 142 -15.20 -25.51 -2.56
C PRO A 142 -14.27 -24.65 -1.73
N GLU A 143 -12.94 -24.91 -1.82
CA GLU A 143 -11.93 -24.13 -1.07
C GLU A 143 -11.88 -22.69 -1.58
N TYR A 144 -11.94 -22.48 -2.91
CA TYR A 144 -12.02 -21.14 -3.50
C TYR A 144 -13.30 -20.40 -3.07
N PHE A 145 -14.42 -21.07 -3.01
CA PHE A 145 -15.67 -20.48 -2.52
C PHE A 145 -15.52 -19.94 -1.09
N TRP A 146 -15.01 -20.78 -0.17
CA TRP A 146 -14.79 -20.36 1.22
C TRP A 146 -13.74 -19.28 1.35
N LEU A 147 -12.72 -19.29 0.51
CA LEU A 147 -11.69 -18.29 0.46
C LEU A 147 -12.26 -16.92 0.04
N ILE A 148 -13.12 -16.90 -0.97
CA ILE A 148 -13.86 -15.68 -1.39
C ILE A 148 -14.77 -15.18 -0.27
N CYS A 149 -15.53 -16.06 0.38
CA CYS A 149 -16.37 -15.69 1.52
C CYS A 149 -15.52 -15.08 2.66
N PHE A 150 -14.39 -15.67 2.96
CA PHE A 150 -13.45 -15.13 3.95
C PHE A 150 -12.93 -13.74 3.55
N SER A 151 -12.54 -13.55 2.28
CA SER A 151 -12.09 -12.26 1.75
C SER A 151 -13.18 -11.18 1.86
N LEU A 152 -14.44 -11.53 1.60
CA LEU A 152 -15.56 -10.62 1.79
C LEU A 152 -15.75 -10.21 3.25
N THR A 153 -15.52 -11.10 4.22
CA THR A 153 -15.59 -10.74 5.65
C THR A 153 -14.49 -9.75 6.03
N ILE A 154 -13.32 -9.87 5.40
CA ILE A 154 -12.19 -8.95 5.62
C ILE A 154 -12.53 -7.55 5.09
N ILE A 155 -13.18 -7.45 3.92
CA ILE A 155 -13.62 -6.16 3.36
C ILE A 155 -14.52 -5.41 4.36
N VAL A 156 -15.40 -6.12 5.05
CA VAL A 156 -16.24 -5.54 6.11
C VAL A 156 -15.42 -4.99 7.27
N SER A 157 -14.36 -5.71 7.65
CA SER A 157 -13.43 -5.29 8.73
C SER A 157 -12.68 -3.99 8.38
N VAL A 158 -12.35 -3.79 7.10
CA VAL A 158 -11.64 -2.60 6.60
C VAL A 158 -12.56 -1.38 6.40
N SER A 159 -13.86 -1.58 6.43
CA SER A 159 -14.88 -0.54 6.12
C SER A 159 -15.02 0.57 7.20
N GLY A 160 -14.05 0.75 8.07
CA GLY A 160 -14.00 1.84 9.05
C GLY A 160 -15.10 1.73 10.12
N ASN A 161 -15.77 2.85 10.43
CA ASN A 161 -16.70 2.94 11.57
C ASN A 161 -18.05 2.27 11.35
N SER A 162 -18.32 1.66 10.19
CA SER A 162 -19.63 1.06 9.90
C SER A 162 -19.51 -0.21 9.05
N ALA A 163 -19.52 -1.36 9.73
CA ALA A 163 -19.56 -2.67 9.09
C ALA A 163 -20.76 -2.82 8.13
N ILE A 164 -21.90 -2.19 8.46
CA ILE A 164 -23.12 -2.23 7.62
C ILE A 164 -22.87 -1.54 6.27
N LYS A 165 -22.19 -0.38 6.25
CA LYS A 165 -21.84 0.30 4.99
C LYS A 165 -20.89 -0.54 4.15
N GLY A 166 -19.94 -1.22 4.79
CA GLY A 166 -19.03 -2.14 4.11
C GLY A 166 -19.75 -3.33 3.48
N LEU A 167 -20.69 -3.93 4.20
CA LEU A 167 -21.54 -5.02 3.66
C LEU A 167 -22.40 -4.56 2.48
N ILE A 168 -23.01 -3.38 2.57
CA ILE A 168 -23.78 -2.81 1.47
C ILE A 168 -22.88 -2.56 0.25
N ALA A 169 -21.71 -1.98 0.45
CA ALA A 169 -20.75 -1.74 -0.63
C ALA A 169 -20.27 -3.04 -1.28
N ALA A 170 -19.95 -4.06 -0.47
CA ALA A 170 -19.59 -5.38 -0.97
C ALA A 170 -20.73 -6.03 -1.77
N GLY A 171 -21.97 -5.96 -1.26
CA GLY A 171 -23.15 -6.43 -1.97
C GLY A 171 -23.37 -5.73 -3.31
N LEU A 172 -23.24 -4.41 -3.35
CA LEU A 172 -23.31 -3.63 -4.59
C LEU A 172 -22.20 -4.04 -5.58
N GLY A 173 -20.97 -4.24 -5.10
CA GLY A 173 -19.86 -4.71 -5.92
C GLY A 173 -20.16 -6.09 -6.53
N ILE A 174 -20.71 -7.02 -5.77
CA ILE A 174 -21.11 -8.35 -6.25
C ILE A 174 -22.22 -8.21 -7.33
N ILE A 175 -23.24 -7.39 -7.11
CA ILE A 175 -24.31 -7.15 -8.08
C ILE A 175 -23.72 -6.59 -9.39
N ILE A 176 -22.88 -5.59 -9.30
CA ILE A 176 -22.20 -4.99 -10.48
C ILE A 176 -21.37 -6.04 -11.23
N SER A 177 -20.68 -6.91 -10.52
CA SER A 177 -19.84 -7.96 -11.12
C SER A 177 -20.64 -9.04 -11.86
N THR A 178 -21.94 -9.19 -11.52
CA THR A 178 -22.83 -10.15 -12.21
C THR A 178 -23.48 -9.61 -13.47
N ILE A 179 -23.36 -8.31 -13.75
CA ILE A 179 -23.90 -7.71 -14.98
C ILE A 179 -23.15 -8.24 -16.19
N GLY A 180 -23.85 -8.73 -17.20
CA GLY A 180 -23.28 -9.23 -18.44
C GLY A 180 -23.67 -10.64 -18.80
N LEU A 181 -22.88 -11.30 -19.65
CA LEU A 181 -23.08 -12.71 -20.03
C LEU A 181 -22.45 -13.62 -18.96
N ASP A 182 -23.22 -14.63 -18.57
CA ASP A 182 -22.72 -15.71 -17.71
C ASP A 182 -21.62 -16.48 -18.44
N ALA A 183 -20.47 -16.67 -17.75
CA ALA A 183 -19.32 -17.34 -18.35
C ALA A 183 -19.53 -18.84 -18.63
N VAL A 184 -20.51 -19.47 -17.94
CA VAL A 184 -20.74 -20.91 -18.06
C VAL A 184 -21.87 -21.21 -19.04
N TYR A 185 -22.99 -20.50 -18.93
CA TYR A 185 -24.21 -20.78 -19.71
C TYR A 185 -24.49 -19.73 -20.80
N GLY A 186 -23.72 -18.65 -20.89
CA GLY A 186 -23.95 -17.58 -21.87
C GLY A 186 -25.26 -16.82 -21.69
N THR A 187 -25.96 -17.01 -20.57
CA THR A 187 -27.22 -16.32 -20.28
C THR A 187 -26.99 -14.88 -19.86
N GLN A 188 -27.87 -13.99 -20.33
CA GLN A 188 -27.81 -12.56 -19.97
C GLN A 188 -28.25 -12.35 -18.51
N ARG A 189 -27.44 -11.60 -17.75
CA ARG A 189 -27.74 -11.21 -16.37
C ARG A 189 -27.74 -9.68 -16.26
N LEU A 190 -28.84 -9.12 -15.80
CA LEU A 190 -29.00 -7.69 -15.54
C LEU A 190 -28.57 -6.76 -16.68
N THR A 191 -28.70 -7.23 -17.93
CA THR A 191 -28.32 -6.44 -19.12
C THR A 191 -29.44 -5.54 -19.61
N PHE A 192 -30.69 -5.79 -19.20
CA PHE A 192 -31.87 -5.02 -19.59
C PHE A 192 -31.97 -4.82 -21.10
N ASP A 193 -31.62 -5.84 -21.88
CA ASP A 193 -31.54 -5.85 -23.35
C ASP A 193 -30.61 -4.78 -23.96
N ASN A 194 -29.70 -4.21 -23.15
CA ASN A 194 -28.71 -3.26 -23.61
C ASN A 194 -27.44 -4.00 -24.04
N TYR A 195 -27.12 -3.91 -25.35
CA TYR A 195 -25.95 -4.55 -25.93
C TYR A 195 -24.63 -4.16 -25.26
N ASN A 196 -24.50 -2.89 -24.83
CA ASN A 196 -23.30 -2.42 -24.16
C ASN A 196 -23.06 -3.05 -22.76
N LEU A 197 -24.11 -3.61 -22.14
CA LEU A 197 -24.00 -4.30 -20.85
C LEU A 197 -23.72 -5.80 -21.01
N MET A 198 -23.82 -6.36 -22.21
CA MET A 198 -23.49 -7.76 -22.46
C MET A 198 -22.00 -8.08 -22.23
N ASP A 199 -21.13 -7.11 -22.50
CA ASP A 199 -19.68 -7.22 -22.33
C ASP A 199 -19.21 -6.87 -20.91
N ARG A 200 -20.14 -6.87 -19.95
CA ARG A 200 -19.95 -6.52 -18.52
C ARG A 200 -19.70 -5.02 -18.30
N VAL A 201 -19.76 -4.62 -17.04
CA VAL A 201 -19.30 -3.28 -16.63
C VAL A 201 -17.77 -3.28 -16.65
N SER A 202 -17.18 -2.47 -17.51
CA SER A 202 -15.72 -2.37 -17.58
C SER A 202 -15.14 -1.88 -16.25
N PHE A 203 -14.16 -2.62 -15.74
CA PHE A 203 -13.52 -2.35 -14.44
C PHE A 203 -12.82 -0.99 -14.41
N ILE A 204 -12.22 -0.56 -15.51
CA ILE A 204 -11.46 0.69 -15.58
C ILE A 204 -12.33 1.93 -15.40
N PRO A 205 -13.41 2.15 -16.16
CA PRO A 205 -14.32 3.27 -15.91
C PRO A 205 -14.93 3.24 -14.51
N LEU A 206 -15.18 2.05 -13.97
CA LEU A 206 -15.70 1.90 -12.62
C LEU A 206 -14.68 2.41 -11.57
N LEU A 207 -13.41 2.03 -11.70
CA LEU A 207 -12.34 2.52 -10.79
C LEU A 207 -12.15 4.03 -10.92
N ILE A 208 -12.12 4.57 -12.13
CA ILE A 208 -11.99 6.02 -12.35
C ILE A 208 -13.18 6.74 -11.71
N GLY A 209 -14.39 6.22 -11.89
CA GLY A 209 -15.60 6.79 -11.29
C GLY A 209 -15.59 6.76 -9.77
N LEU A 210 -15.15 5.66 -9.16
CA LEU A 210 -15.17 5.48 -7.70
C LEU A 210 -14.02 6.21 -6.99
N PHE A 211 -12.87 6.34 -7.61
CA PHE A 211 -11.69 6.90 -6.94
C PHE A 211 -11.30 8.28 -7.47
N ALA A 212 -11.28 8.50 -8.77
CA ALA A 212 -10.82 9.77 -9.32
C ALA A 212 -11.87 10.89 -9.21
N ILE A 213 -13.14 10.59 -9.49
CA ILE A 213 -14.18 11.63 -9.47
C ILE A 213 -14.43 12.18 -8.05
N PRO A 214 -14.59 11.36 -6.99
CA PRO A 214 -14.72 11.86 -5.63
C PRO A 214 -13.56 12.76 -5.20
N GLU A 215 -12.34 12.38 -5.55
CA GLU A 215 -11.14 13.15 -5.19
C GLU A 215 -11.10 14.52 -5.87
N VAL A 216 -11.47 14.56 -7.15
CA VAL A 216 -11.61 15.85 -7.87
C VAL A 216 -12.65 16.73 -7.18
N ILE A 217 -13.78 16.16 -6.76
CA ILE A 217 -14.82 16.90 -6.04
C ILE A 217 -14.29 17.40 -4.69
N ASP A 218 -13.61 16.55 -3.94
CA ASP A 218 -13.02 16.91 -2.64
C ASP A 218 -11.94 17.98 -2.79
N PHE A 219 -11.10 17.91 -3.81
CA PHE A 219 -10.10 18.92 -4.10
C PHE A 219 -10.72 20.30 -4.35
N TYR A 220 -11.83 20.35 -5.08
CA TYR A 220 -12.54 21.63 -5.34
C TYR A 220 -13.33 22.14 -4.13
N THR A 221 -13.82 21.24 -3.27
CA THR A 221 -14.62 21.62 -2.11
C THR A 221 -13.78 21.89 -0.87
N SER A 222 -12.63 21.22 -0.73
CA SER A 222 -11.71 21.40 0.40
C SER A 222 -10.87 22.67 0.24
N ARG A 223 -11.20 23.71 1.00
CA ARG A 223 -10.39 24.95 1.08
C ARG A 223 -9.15 24.75 1.96
N VAL A 224 -8.42 23.67 1.78
CA VAL A 224 -7.15 23.45 2.51
C VAL A 224 -6.05 24.17 1.76
N ALA A 225 -5.78 25.43 2.13
CA ALA A 225 -4.54 26.07 1.74
C ALA A 225 -3.39 25.41 2.52
N PRO A 226 -2.47 24.69 1.86
CA PRO A 226 -1.33 24.11 2.55
C PRO A 226 -0.42 25.26 3.03
N HIS A 227 -0.39 25.49 4.33
CA HIS A 227 0.61 26.37 4.93
C HIS A 227 1.94 25.60 4.97
N ILE A 228 2.59 25.48 3.83
CA ILE A 228 3.94 24.90 3.71
C ILE A 228 4.92 25.94 4.26
N ARG A 229 5.21 25.89 5.55
CA ARG A 229 6.23 26.73 6.20
C ARG A 229 7.34 25.95 6.89
N THR A 230 7.41 24.62 6.71
CA THR A 230 8.48 23.84 7.32
C THR A 230 9.61 23.70 6.32
N ALA A 231 10.62 24.57 6.41
CA ALA A 231 11.84 24.38 5.65
C ALA A 231 12.47 23.05 6.00
N VAL A 232 12.89 22.29 4.99
CA VAL A 232 13.65 21.04 5.18
C VAL A 232 15.05 21.41 5.67
N SER A 233 15.13 21.80 6.94
CA SER A 233 16.35 22.28 7.60
C SER A 233 16.74 21.37 8.76
N GLY A 234 17.90 21.59 9.31
CA GLY A 234 18.41 20.94 10.49
C GLY A 234 19.43 19.83 10.24
N ALA A 235 19.85 19.22 11.34
CA ALA A 235 20.85 18.15 11.32
C ALA A 235 20.34 16.94 10.52
N SER A 236 21.22 16.36 9.73
CA SER A 236 20.93 15.12 9.01
C SER A 236 21.03 13.94 9.97
N LEU A 237 20.26 12.87 9.68
CA LEU A 237 20.42 11.59 10.37
C LEU A 237 21.86 11.08 10.18
N THR A 238 22.52 10.76 11.29
CA THR A 238 23.83 10.13 11.27
C THR A 238 23.71 8.62 11.19
N TRP A 239 24.73 7.96 10.63
CA TRP A 239 24.75 6.50 10.54
C TRP A 239 24.71 5.82 11.93
N LYS A 240 25.29 6.47 12.95
CA LYS A 240 25.25 5.98 14.34
C LYS A 240 23.83 5.99 14.92
N GLU A 241 23.07 7.07 14.67
CA GLU A 241 21.66 7.17 15.07
C GLU A 241 20.79 6.13 14.38
N PHE A 242 20.98 5.95 13.06
CA PHE A 242 20.22 4.94 12.30
C PHE A 242 20.54 3.52 12.79
N LYS A 243 21.82 3.19 13.02
CA LYS A 243 22.21 1.90 13.61
C LYS A 243 21.55 1.67 14.98
N GLY A 244 21.39 2.72 15.79
CA GLY A 244 20.69 2.65 17.07
C GLY A 244 19.21 2.24 16.93
N SER A 245 18.58 2.57 15.79
CA SER A 245 17.18 2.22 15.50
C SER A 245 17.02 0.93 14.69
N LEU A 246 18.11 0.32 14.23
CA LEU A 246 18.06 -0.82 13.29
C LEU A 246 17.32 -2.04 13.89
N LYS A 247 17.49 -2.30 15.19
CA LYS A 247 16.76 -3.37 15.89
C LYS A 247 15.24 -3.14 15.84
N THR A 248 14.82 -1.90 15.98
CA THR A 248 13.42 -1.49 15.89
C THR A 248 12.93 -1.60 14.47
N VAL A 249 13.72 -1.19 13.47
CA VAL A 249 13.39 -1.34 12.05
C VAL A 249 13.18 -2.81 11.70
N ILE A 250 14.11 -3.70 12.05
CA ILE A 250 13.98 -5.14 11.77
C ILE A 250 12.73 -5.72 12.43
N ARG A 251 12.50 -5.40 13.71
CA ARG A 251 11.31 -5.88 14.43
C ARG A 251 10.01 -5.37 13.79
N GLY A 252 9.97 -4.08 13.47
CA GLY A 252 8.83 -3.47 12.79
C GLY A 252 8.58 -4.08 11.42
N SER A 253 9.64 -4.38 10.66
CA SER A 253 9.55 -5.06 9.36
C SER A 253 8.96 -6.47 9.48
N VAL A 254 9.40 -7.24 10.49
CA VAL A 254 8.84 -8.58 10.75
C VAL A 254 7.35 -8.49 11.13
N ILE A 255 6.98 -7.52 11.96
CA ILE A 255 5.57 -7.26 12.28
C ILE A 255 4.80 -6.91 11.01
N GLY A 256 5.36 -6.04 10.17
CA GLY A 256 4.78 -5.68 8.87
C GLY A 256 4.58 -6.88 7.96
N VAL A 257 5.59 -7.74 7.83
CA VAL A 257 5.51 -8.97 7.01
C VAL A 257 4.42 -9.91 7.53
N ILE A 258 4.35 -10.16 8.84
CA ILE A 258 3.34 -11.06 9.41
C ILE A 258 1.94 -10.51 9.17
N ILE A 259 1.73 -9.21 9.44
CA ILE A 259 0.44 -8.56 9.26
C ILE A 259 0.09 -8.47 7.77
N GLY A 260 1.04 -8.08 6.92
CA GLY A 260 0.81 -7.96 5.48
C GLY A 260 0.45 -9.29 4.79
N ALA A 261 0.97 -10.41 5.30
CA ALA A 261 0.61 -11.74 4.80
C ALA A 261 -0.82 -12.16 5.16
N ILE A 262 -1.47 -11.47 6.11
CA ILE A 262 -2.87 -11.70 6.48
C ILE A 262 -3.76 -10.78 5.63
N PRO A 263 -4.58 -11.31 4.71
CA PRO A 263 -5.41 -10.48 3.85
C PRO A 263 -6.30 -9.50 4.66
N GLY A 264 -6.38 -8.25 4.20
CA GLY A 264 -7.27 -7.23 4.74
C GLY A 264 -6.85 -6.57 6.05
N THR A 265 -5.69 -6.89 6.62
CA THR A 265 -5.22 -6.25 7.86
C THR A 265 -4.57 -4.88 7.62
N GLY A 266 -3.95 -4.71 6.47
CA GLY A 266 -3.44 -3.44 5.95
C GLY A 266 -2.23 -2.84 6.66
N ALA A 267 -1.58 -1.91 5.95
CA ALA A 267 -0.38 -1.23 6.40
C ALA A 267 -0.61 -0.36 7.66
N THR A 268 -1.82 0.16 7.84
CA THR A 268 -2.18 0.98 9.01
C THR A 268 -2.02 0.22 10.32
N SER A 269 -2.61 -0.97 10.39
CA SER A 269 -2.53 -1.82 11.60
C SER A 269 -1.08 -2.18 11.91
N ALA A 270 -0.29 -2.53 10.90
CA ALA A 270 1.11 -2.88 11.05
C ALA A 270 1.94 -1.70 11.57
N ALA A 271 1.74 -0.50 11.05
CA ALA A 271 2.43 0.70 11.50
C ALA A 271 2.17 0.98 12.99
N PHE A 272 0.91 0.98 13.43
CA PHE A 272 0.56 1.25 14.82
C PHE A 272 1.00 0.14 15.78
N ILE A 273 0.91 -1.14 15.39
CA ILE A 273 1.41 -2.26 16.20
C ILE A 273 2.93 -2.19 16.35
N SER A 274 3.65 -1.92 15.25
CA SER A 274 5.09 -1.75 15.26
C SER A 274 5.52 -0.59 16.17
N TYR A 275 4.86 0.56 16.05
CA TYR A 275 5.09 1.73 16.89
C TYR A 275 4.84 1.42 18.37
N SER A 276 3.72 0.78 18.69
CA SER A 276 3.35 0.42 20.07
C SER A 276 4.36 -0.55 20.68
N GLU A 277 4.80 -1.53 19.92
CA GLU A 277 5.83 -2.50 20.35
C GLU A 277 7.19 -1.82 20.55
N ALA A 278 7.58 -0.91 19.66
CA ALA A 278 8.79 -0.13 19.82
C ALA A 278 8.74 0.73 21.10
N LYS A 279 7.64 1.44 21.31
CA LYS A 279 7.42 2.25 22.52
C LYS A 279 7.49 1.38 23.80
N ARG A 280 6.87 0.20 23.78
CA ARG A 280 6.86 -0.72 24.94
C ARG A 280 8.27 -1.21 25.31
N THR A 281 9.12 -1.43 24.31
CA THR A 281 10.43 -2.08 24.49
C THR A 281 11.62 -1.11 24.50
N SER A 282 11.40 0.15 24.10
CA SER A 282 12.46 1.15 24.08
C SER A 282 12.82 1.65 25.48
N PRO A 283 14.12 1.85 25.75
CA PRO A 283 14.54 2.56 26.96
C PRO A 283 14.13 4.04 26.95
N ARG A 284 13.78 4.60 25.78
CA ARG A 284 13.35 5.99 25.56
C ARG A 284 11.83 6.12 25.39
N LYS A 285 11.05 5.19 25.93
CA LYS A 285 9.59 5.12 25.77
C LYS A 285 8.85 6.42 26.08
N ASP A 286 9.37 7.25 27.00
CA ASP A 286 8.75 8.50 27.43
C ASP A 286 8.94 9.65 26.40
N ASN A 287 9.81 9.46 25.42
CA ASN A 287 10.05 10.41 24.32
C ASN A 287 9.14 10.14 23.11
N PHE A 288 8.50 8.98 23.03
CA PHE A 288 7.58 8.66 21.94
C PHE A 288 6.38 9.61 21.95
N GLY A 289 6.04 10.13 20.79
CA GLY A 289 5.05 11.19 20.59
C GLY A 289 5.61 12.61 20.79
N LYS A 290 6.92 12.75 21.06
CA LYS A 290 7.60 14.04 21.28
C LYS A 290 8.76 14.28 20.29
N GLY A 291 8.89 13.47 19.27
CA GLY A 291 9.95 13.58 18.25
C GLY A 291 11.06 12.55 18.43
N GLU A 292 10.72 11.32 18.79
CA GLU A 292 11.68 10.22 18.91
C GLU A 292 11.96 9.58 17.53
N VAL A 293 13.25 9.52 17.16
CA VAL A 293 13.72 8.88 15.91
C VAL A 293 13.24 7.43 15.79
N GLU A 294 13.29 6.70 16.91
CA GLU A 294 12.89 5.31 16.98
C GLU A 294 11.38 5.13 16.73
N GLY A 295 10.55 6.12 17.08
CA GLY A 295 9.12 6.12 16.80
C GLY A 295 8.82 6.26 15.30
N VAL A 296 9.51 7.17 14.61
CA VAL A 296 9.44 7.29 13.14
C VAL A 296 9.91 6.01 12.46
N ALA A 297 11.03 5.45 12.93
CA ALA A 297 11.59 4.23 12.37
C ALA A 297 10.66 3.03 12.52
N ALA A 298 9.99 2.89 13.67
CA ALA A 298 9.03 1.82 13.92
C ALA A 298 7.78 1.93 13.04
N ALA A 299 7.22 3.13 12.93
CA ALA A 299 6.03 3.39 12.12
C ALA A 299 6.28 3.04 10.65
N GLU A 300 7.39 3.52 10.10
CA GLU A 300 7.77 3.28 8.71
C GLU A 300 8.15 1.82 8.44
N ALA A 301 8.84 1.18 9.37
CA ALA A 301 9.18 -0.22 9.23
C ALA A 301 7.93 -1.13 9.24
N GLY A 302 6.96 -0.85 10.12
CA GLY A 302 5.68 -1.54 10.11
C GLY A 302 4.89 -1.30 8.81
N ASN A 303 4.80 -0.04 8.38
CA ASN A 303 4.13 0.36 7.16
C ASN A 303 4.71 -0.33 5.91
N ASN A 304 6.00 -0.14 5.64
CA ASN A 304 6.64 -0.64 4.42
C ASN A 304 6.97 -2.15 4.48
N GLY A 305 7.05 -2.74 5.68
CA GLY A 305 7.14 -4.19 5.86
C GLY A 305 5.93 -4.95 5.34
N VAL A 306 4.79 -4.28 5.19
CA VAL A 306 3.58 -4.84 4.58
C VAL A 306 3.70 -4.95 3.06
N ALA A 307 4.42 -4.05 2.40
CA ALA A 307 4.33 -3.82 0.95
C ALA A 307 4.60 -5.05 0.08
N GLY A 308 5.66 -5.82 0.35
CA GLY A 308 5.91 -7.07 -0.36
C GLY A 308 5.03 -8.21 0.16
N ALA A 309 4.74 -8.21 1.47
CA ALA A 309 4.00 -9.29 2.10
C ALA A 309 2.53 -9.38 1.65
N THR A 310 1.89 -8.25 1.32
CA THR A 310 0.53 -8.21 0.77
C THR A 310 0.43 -8.82 -0.62
N LEU A 311 1.53 -8.85 -1.36
CA LEU A 311 1.60 -9.51 -2.66
C LEU A 311 1.66 -11.04 -2.54
N ILE A 312 1.97 -11.59 -1.35
CA ILE A 312 2.01 -13.05 -1.14
C ILE A 312 0.62 -13.67 -1.38
N PRO A 313 -0.45 -13.28 -0.66
CA PRO A 313 -1.77 -13.81 -0.92
C PRO A 313 -2.32 -13.37 -2.30
N LEU A 314 -1.98 -12.18 -2.77
CA LEU A 314 -2.43 -11.69 -4.07
C LEU A 314 -1.90 -12.56 -5.21
N LEU A 315 -0.60 -12.80 -5.27
CA LEU A 315 0.03 -13.56 -6.37
C LEU A 315 -0.19 -15.07 -6.27
N SER A 316 -0.42 -15.59 -5.06
CA SER A 316 -0.59 -17.03 -4.85
C SER A 316 -2.05 -17.49 -4.86
N LEU A 317 -2.96 -16.68 -4.38
CA LEU A 317 -4.38 -17.01 -4.16
C LEU A 317 -5.35 -16.09 -4.90
N GLY A 318 -4.85 -15.00 -5.49
CA GLY A 318 -5.70 -13.96 -6.10
C GLY A 318 -6.49 -13.12 -5.09
N ILE A 319 -6.08 -13.11 -3.81
CA ILE A 319 -6.77 -12.38 -2.75
C ILE A 319 -5.99 -11.10 -2.44
N PRO A 320 -6.64 -9.93 -2.48
CA PRO A 320 -5.96 -8.69 -2.13
C PRO A 320 -5.54 -8.70 -0.66
N GLY A 321 -4.26 -8.43 -0.40
CA GLY A 321 -3.71 -8.34 0.94
C GLY A 321 -3.96 -6.99 1.61
N ASP A 322 -4.13 -5.93 0.81
CA ASP A 322 -4.40 -4.55 1.26
C ASP A 322 -5.42 -3.90 0.32
N VAL A 323 -5.87 -2.69 0.67
CA VAL A 323 -6.81 -1.87 -0.13
C VAL A 323 -6.18 -1.23 -1.37
N ILE A 324 -4.87 -1.31 -1.50
CA ILE A 324 -4.11 -0.78 -2.64
C ILE A 324 -3.76 -1.94 -3.63
#